data_c2bb0a00d2f87ab44587c1514980ef2e
#
_entry.id   c2bb0a00d2f87ab44587c1514980ef2e
#
_cell.length_a   1.000
_cell.length_b   1.000
_cell.length_c   1.000
_cell.angle_alpha   90.00
_cell.angle_beta   90.00
_cell.angle_gamma   90.00
#
_symmetry.space_group_name_H-M   'P 1'
#
loop_
_entity.id
_entity.type
_entity.pdbx_description
1 polymer ?
#
loop_
_entity_poly.entity_id
_entity_poly.type
_entity_poly.pdbx_seq_one_letter_code
_entity_poly.pdbx_strand_id
1 'polypeptide(L)'
;MVNRLAAGPLARTDRDRQVADVRKSPMTIDYDTNVDDLLHFQRYCWHYKMRGRHSFGYALALANGLALGHLLTTGSIVSYVVCSVLLLLIWSLFVYVVAPVIVKRQLRRGKHVGIVGRHVVRIEAGGCRETTEVNESFHAWRGIDTIEADSRYVYVFIHGGSGYFIPRRAFPDTAASDHFLTVARTLHAAASAT
;
A
#
# COMPACT_ATOMS: atom_id res chain seq x y z
N MET A 1 23.93 -13.37 1.04
CA MET A 1 23.99 -14.19 2.27
C MET A 1 23.14 -13.50 3.32
N VAL A 2 21.89 -13.91 3.49
CA VAL A 2 20.96 -13.33 4.47
C VAL A 2 21.06 -14.16 5.74
N ASN A 3 21.50 -13.51 6.81
CA ASN A 3 21.72 -14.10 8.13
C ASN A 3 20.35 -14.50 8.73
N ARG A 4 19.98 -15.78 8.66
CA ARG A 4 18.85 -16.35 9.40
C ARG A 4 19.28 -16.50 10.85
N LEU A 5 19.09 -15.45 11.64
CA LEU A 5 19.13 -15.57 13.10
C LEU A 5 17.94 -16.46 13.52
N ALA A 6 18.23 -17.67 13.92
CA ALA A 6 17.27 -18.58 14.52
C ALA A 6 16.67 -17.92 15.78
N ALA A 7 15.37 -17.67 15.76
CA ALA A 7 14.66 -17.14 16.92
C ALA A 7 14.84 -18.10 18.10
N GLY A 8 15.38 -17.60 19.21
CA GLY A 8 15.64 -18.39 20.42
C GLY A 8 14.35 -18.94 21.05
N PRO A 9 14.44 -19.92 21.96
CA PRO A 9 13.28 -20.61 22.56
C PRO A 9 12.29 -19.68 23.27
N LEU A 10 12.73 -18.57 23.82
CA LEU A 10 11.87 -17.56 24.47
C LEU A 10 10.95 -16.84 23.47
N ALA A 11 11.45 -16.52 22.28
CA ALA A 11 10.66 -15.89 21.21
C ALA A 11 9.58 -16.85 20.66
N ARG A 12 9.80 -18.15 20.72
CA ARG A 12 8.84 -19.18 20.30
C ARG A 12 7.67 -19.27 21.28
N THR A 13 7.94 -19.23 22.57
CA THR A 13 6.92 -19.30 23.63
C THR A 13 5.99 -18.07 23.61
N ASP A 14 6.53 -16.89 23.34
CA ASP A 14 5.76 -15.65 23.28
C ASP A 14 4.85 -15.61 22.04
N ARG A 15 5.38 -16.09 20.91
CA ARG A 15 4.62 -16.27 19.66
C ARG A 15 3.43 -17.22 19.86
N ASP A 16 3.65 -18.37 20.51
CA ASP A 16 2.63 -19.38 20.72
C ASP A 16 1.52 -18.85 21.65
N ARG A 17 1.86 -18.01 22.63
CA ARG A 17 0.90 -17.29 23.49
C ARG A 17 0.07 -16.30 22.67
N GLN A 18 0.67 -15.45 21.86
CA GLN A 18 -0.05 -14.49 21.04
C GLN A 18 -1.03 -15.18 20.07
N VAL A 19 -0.60 -16.27 19.43
CA VAL A 19 -1.50 -17.08 18.58
C VAL A 19 -2.65 -17.66 19.37
N ALA A 20 -2.41 -18.15 20.59
CA ALA A 20 -3.44 -18.69 21.47
C ALA A 20 -4.43 -17.62 21.92
N ASP A 21 -3.96 -16.41 22.22
CA ASP A 21 -4.80 -15.29 22.64
C ASP A 21 -5.70 -14.82 21.51
N VAL A 22 -5.21 -14.69 20.28
CA VAL A 22 -6.03 -14.32 19.12
C VAL A 22 -7.05 -15.41 18.76
N ARG A 23 -6.73 -16.68 19.02
CA ARG A 23 -7.72 -17.78 18.88
C ARG A 23 -8.90 -17.64 19.84
N LYS A 24 -8.65 -17.16 21.06
CA LYS A 24 -9.68 -16.95 22.09
C LYS A 24 -10.45 -15.65 21.90
N SER A 25 -9.76 -14.60 21.47
CA SER A 25 -10.32 -13.26 21.31
C SER A 25 -9.74 -12.59 20.06
N PRO A 26 -10.42 -12.70 18.89
CA PRO A 26 -9.96 -12.05 17.66
C PRO A 26 -10.00 -10.53 17.82
N MET A 27 -8.98 -9.87 17.29
CA MET A 27 -8.91 -8.41 17.30
C MET A 27 -9.75 -7.86 16.16
N THR A 28 -10.72 -7.00 16.48
CA THR A 28 -11.63 -6.38 15.52
C THR A 28 -11.48 -4.88 15.57
N ILE A 29 -11.31 -4.27 14.42
CA ILE A 29 -11.22 -2.81 14.23
C ILE A 29 -12.32 -2.39 13.27
N ASP A 30 -13.16 -1.47 13.73
CA ASP A 30 -14.26 -0.87 12.96
C ASP A 30 -13.90 0.59 12.65
N TYR A 31 -13.96 0.98 11.38
CA TYR A 31 -13.56 2.31 10.95
C TYR A 31 -14.23 2.71 9.65
N ASP A 32 -14.31 4.03 9.43
CA ASP A 32 -14.73 4.61 8.17
C ASP A 32 -13.54 5.08 7.36
N THR A 33 -13.56 4.74 6.06
CA THR A 33 -12.62 5.26 5.07
C THR A 33 -13.25 6.39 4.29
N ASN A 34 -12.42 7.31 3.85
CA ASN A 34 -12.81 8.40 2.96
C ASN A 34 -11.91 8.47 1.72
N VAL A 35 -12.26 9.35 0.80
CA VAL A 35 -11.51 9.54 -0.46
C VAL A 35 -10.05 9.94 -0.22
N ASP A 36 -9.77 10.73 0.83
CA ASP A 36 -8.41 11.17 1.13
C ASP A 36 -7.56 10.02 1.68
N ASP A 37 -8.15 9.07 2.43
CA ASP A 37 -7.49 7.82 2.86
C ASP A 37 -7.11 6.97 1.66
N LEU A 38 -8.02 6.80 0.69
CA LEU A 38 -7.75 6.03 -0.52
C LEU A 38 -6.64 6.67 -1.38
N LEU A 39 -6.65 8.01 -1.50
CA LEU A 39 -5.58 8.73 -2.20
C LEU A 39 -4.23 8.58 -1.49
N HIS A 40 -4.22 8.55 -0.15
CA HIS A 40 -3.00 8.31 0.62
C HIS A 40 -2.48 6.89 0.36
N PHE A 41 -3.35 5.88 0.41
CA PHE A 41 -3.01 4.50 0.10
C PHE A 41 -2.44 4.35 -1.32
N GLN A 42 -3.07 4.96 -2.32
CA GLN A 42 -2.56 4.95 -3.70
C GLN A 42 -1.16 5.58 -3.81
N ARG A 43 -0.93 6.72 -3.13
CA ARG A 43 0.40 7.35 -3.09
C ARG A 43 1.43 6.46 -2.41
N TYR A 44 1.06 5.81 -1.30
CA TYR A 44 1.91 4.87 -0.60
C TYR A 44 2.31 3.70 -1.52
N CYS A 45 1.34 3.07 -2.19
CA CYS A 45 1.60 1.99 -3.15
C CYS A 45 2.53 2.46 -4.28
N TRP A 46 2.30 3.65 -4.82
CA TRP A 46 3.13 4.20 -5.89
C TRP A 46 4.57 4.45 -5.46
N HIS A 47 4.78 5.06 -4.31
CA HIS A 47 6.12 5.43 -3.85
C HIS A 47 6.90 4.26 -3.26
N TYR A 48 6.25 3.38 -2.51
CA TYR A 48 6.93 2.35 -1.72
C TYR A 48 6.86 0.96 -2.36
N LYS A 49 5.71 0.54 -2.88
CA LYS A 49 5.54 -0.81 -3.47
C LYS A 49 5.95 -0.87 -4.94
N MET A 50 5.50 0.09 -5.74
CA MET A 50 5.83 0.11 -7.17
C MET A 50 7.17 0.81 -7.44
N ARG A 51 7.84 1.30 -6.39
CA ARG A 51 9.12 2.03 -6.45
C ARG A 51 9.13 3.03 -7.60
N GLY A 52 8.22 3.92 -7.75
CA GLY A 52 8.11 5.04 -8.71
C GLY A 52 9.11 5.13 -9.89
N ARG A 53 10.22 4.39 -9.76
CA ARG A 53 11.37 4.33 -10.69
C ARG A 53 10.99 3.92 -12.11
N HIS A 54 10.02 3.02 -12.26
CA HIS A 54 9.68 2.54 -13.60
C HIS A 54 8.90 3.58 -14.37
N SER A 55 7.92 4.27 -13.75
CA SER A 55 7.16 5.31 -14.43
C SER A 55 8.02 6.51 -14.81
N PHE A 56 8.95 6.92 -13.94
CA PHE A 56 9.92 7.95 -14.29
C PHE A 56 10.86 7.48 -15.40
N GLY A 57 11.33 6.23 -15.36
CA GLY A 57 12.15 5.64 -16.41
C GLY A 57 11.43 5.60 -17.76
N TYR A 58 10.18 5.18 -17.79
CA TYR A 58 9.38 5.19 -19.03
C TYR A 58 9.12 6.60 -19.56
N ALA A 59 8.81 7.56 -18.68
CA ALA A 59 8.65 8.96 -19.07
C ALA A 59 9.94 9.54 -19.64
N LEU A 60 11.07 9.26 -19.00
CA LEU A 60 12.38 9.70 -19.46
C LEU A 60 12.73 9.06 -20.82
N ALA A 61 12.48 7.77 -20.99
CA ALA A 61 12.73 7.08 -22.26
C ALA A 61 11.84 7.65 -23.39
N LEU A 62 10.55 7.88 -23.13
CA LEU A 62 9.62 8.45 -24.10
C LEU A 62 10.00 9.89 -24.46
N ALA A 63 10.29 10.72 -23.47
CA ALA A 63 10.70 12.11 -23.70
C ALA A 63 11.99 12.19 -24.53
N ASN A 64 12.98 11.34 -24.20
CA ASN A 64 14.22 11.28 -24.98
C ASN A 64 14.01 10.71 -26.38
N GLY A 65 13.15 9.71 -26.56
CA GLY A 65 12.82 9.16 -27.87
C GLY A 65 12.18 10.19 -28.80
N LEU A 66 11.19 10.95 -28.30
CA LEU A 66 10.51 12.01 -29.05
C LEU A 66 11.48 13.19 -29.36
N ALA A 67 12.27 13.59 -28.37
CA ALA A 67 13.24 14.67 -28.54
C ALA A 67 14.38 14.27 -29.50
N LEU A 68 14.79 12.98 -29.51
CA LEU A 68 15.77 12.45 -30.47
C LEU A 68 15.22 12.51 -31.90
N GLY A 69 13.95 12.15 -32.11
CA GLY A 69 13.29 12.31 -33.40
C GLY A 69 13.33 13.76 -33.87
N HIS A 70 13.09 14.71 -32.98
CA HIS A 70 13.20 16.14 -33.30
C HIS A 70 14.66 16.58 -33.62
N LEU A 71 15.65 16.06 -32.90
CA LEU A 71 17.06 16.31 -33.20
C LEU A 71 17.46 15.84 -34.57
N LEU A 72 17.01 14.65 -34.99
CA LEU A 72 17.29 14.08 -36.31
C LEU A 72 16.69 14.92 -37.46
N THR A 73 15.59 15.62 -37.20
CA THR A 73 14.93 16.48 -38.22
C THR A 73 15.51 17.89 -38.25
N THR A 74 15.91 18.46 -37.11
CA THR A 74 16.36 19.87 -37.01
C THR A 74 17.87 20.03 -36.89
N GLY A 75 18.59 18.99 -36.50
CA GLY A 75 20.04 19.02 -36.22
C GLY A 75 20.45 19.86 -35.00
N SER A 76 19.49 20.38 -34.22
CA SER A 76 19.75 21.32 -33.11
C SER A 76 19.75 20.63 -31.76
N ILE A 77 20.93 20.52 -31.14
CA ILE A 77 21.10 19.98 -29.77
C ILE A 77 20.34 20.83 -28.72
N VAL A 78 20.34 22.16 -28.90
CA VAL A 78 19.62 23.06 -27.97
C VAL A 78 18.13 22.74 -27.99
N SER A 79 17.56 22.60 -29.20
CA SER A 79 16.16 22.22 -29.38
C SER A 79 15.83 20.85 -28.73
N TYR A 80 16.72 19.86 -28.88
CA TYR A 80 16.61 18.55 -28.23
C TYR A 80 16.51 18.69 -26.71
N VAL A 81 17.44 19.42 -26.08
CA VAL A 81 17.47 19.61 -24.62
C VAL A 81 16.21 20.31 -24.12
N VAL A 82 15.80 21.39 -24.80
CA VAL A 82 14.60 22.16 -24.45
C VAL A 82 13.34 21.27 -24.53
N CYS A 83 13.17 20.53 -25.62
CA CYS A 83 12.03 19.61 -25.77
C CYS A 83 12.02 18.52 -24.71
N SER A 84 13.17 17.91 -24.40
CA SER A 84 13.28 16.89 -23.35
C SER A 84 12.85 17.43 -21.97
N VAL A 85 13.34 18.61 -21.60
CA VAL A 85 13.00 19.26 -20.32
C VAL A 85 11.51 19.59 -20.27
N LEU A 86 10.95 20.16 -21.33
CA LEU A 86 9.51 20.50 -21.40
C LEU A 86 8.64 19.25 -21.26
N LEU A 87 8.96 18.15 -21.94
CA LEU A 87 8.20 16.89 -21.84
C LEU A 87 8.27 16.30 -20.43
N LEU A 88 9.41 16.37 -19.76
CA LEU A 88 9.55 15.92 -18.38
C LEU A 88 8.75 16.80 -17.39
N LEU A 89 8.73 18.11 -17.61
CA LEU A 89 7.92 19.04 -16.80
C LEU A 89 6.42 18.77 -16.99
N ILE A 90 5.97 18.60 -18.23
CA ILE A 90 4.56 18.25 -18.54
C ILE A 90 4.18 16.92 -17.88
N TRP A 91 5.04 15.90 -17.99
CA TRP A 91 4.81 14.61 -17.35
C TRP A 91 4.73 14.73 -15.82
N SER A 92 5.65 15.46 -15.22
CA SER A 92 5.66 15.71 -13.79
C SER A 92 4.37 16.42 -13.33
N LEU A 93 3.98 17.48 -14.04
CA LEU A 93 2.73 18.19 -13.78
C LEU A 93 1.52 17.24 -13.88
N PHE A 94 1.47 16.41 -14.91
CA PHE A 94 0.39 15.44 -15.08
C PHE A 94 0.33 14.45 -13.91
N VAL A 95 1.44 13.79 -13.56
CA VAL A 95 1.48 12.75 -12.51
C VAL A 95 1.20 13.32 -11.12
N TYR A 96 1.79 14.48 -10.80
CA TYR A 96 1.73 15.00 -9.43
C TYR A 96 0.55 15.94 -9.17
N VAL A 97 -0.03 16.53 -10.21
CA VAL A 97 -1.13 17.50 -10.07
C VAL A 97 -2.40 17.01 -10.75
N VAL A 98 -2.34 16.74 -12.06
CA VAL A 98 -3.54 16.47 -12.86
C VAL A 98 -4.16 15.11 -12.51
N ALA A 99 -3.36 14.04 -12.50
CA ALA A 99 -3.87 12.69 -12.24
C ALA A 99 -4.52 12.55 -10.85
N PRO A 100 -3.95 13.05 -9.73
CA PRO A 100 -4.61 13.03 -8.43
C PRO A 100 -5.93 13.81 -8.40
N VAL A 101 -6.00 14.95 -9.11
CA VAL A 101 -7.25 15.73 -9.20
C VAL A 101 -8.33 14.97 -9.96
N ILE A 102 -7.97 14.34 -11.08
CA ILE A 102 -8.91 13.52 -11.87
C ILE A 102 -9.40 12.34 -11.04
N VAL A 103 -8.50 11.60 -10.39
CA VAL A 103 -8.85 10.46 -9.54
C VAL A 103 -9.77 10.91 -8.40
N LYS A 104 -9.41 11.99 -7.69
CA LYS A 104 -10.25 12.55 -6.63
C LYS A 104 -11.65 12.95 -7.14
N ARG A 105 -11.74 13.55 -8.33
CA ARG A 105 -13.01 13.94 -8.95
C ARG A 105 -13.85 12.73 -9.37
N GLN A 106 -13.22 11.69 -9.90
CA GLN A 106 -13.90 10.43 -10.26
C GLN A 106 -14.43 9.72 -9.01
N LEU A 107 -13.61 9.60 -7.97
CA LEU A 107 -13.99 8.98 -6.70
C LEU A 107 -15.15 9.73 -6.01
N ARG A 108 -15.22 11.06 -6.12
CA ARG A 108 -16.35 11.83 -5.59
C ARG A 108 -17.64 11.68 -6.38
N ARG A 109 -17.58 11.29 -7.64
CA ARG A 109 -18.74 11.13 -8.54
C ARG A 109 -19.26 9.70 -8.61
N GLY A 110 -18.44 8.71 -8.29
CA GLY A 110 -18.79 7.29 -8.37
C GLY A 110 -19.42 6.77 -7.08
N LYS A 111 -20.22 5.71 -7.21
CA LYS A 111 -20.67 4.91 -6.08
C LYS A 111 -19.53 3.92 -5.75
N HIS A 112 -18.63 4.30 -4.88
CA HIS A 112 -17.52 3.45 -4.43
C HIS A 112 -17.89 2.71 -3.14
N VAL A 113 -19.10 2.15 -3.12
CA VAL A 113 -19.58 1.33 -2.01
C VAL A 113 -18.65 0.14 -1.85
N GLY A 114 -18.12 -0.04 -0.65
CA GLY A 114 -17.16 -1.12 -0.35
C GLY A 114 -15.66 -0.76 -0.52
N ILE A 115 -15.34 0.44 -1.04
CA ILE A 115 -13.96 0.97 -1.04
C ILE A 115 -13.87 2.20 -0.12
N VAL A 116 -14.91 3.02 -0.13
CA VAL A 116 -15.07 4.17 0.76
C VAL A 116 -16.33 3.92 1.59
N GLY A 117 -16.25 4.15 2.89
CA GLY A 117 -17.31 3.88 3.85
C GLY A 117 -16.82 3.03 5.02
N ARG A 118 -17.75 2.31 5.63
CA ARG A 118 -17.49 1.50 6.81
C ARG A 118 -16.75 0.21 6.45
N HIS A 119 -15.67 -0.07 7.17
CA HIS A 119 -14.86 -1.27 7.11
C HIS A 119 -14.74 -1.89 8.49
N VAL A 120 -14.85 -3.19 8.57
CA VAL A 120 -14.56 -3.97 9.78
C VAL A 120 -13.45 -4.94 9.43
N VAL A 121 -12.28 -4.74 9.99
CA VAL A 121 -11.14 -5.65 9.84
C VAL A 121 -10.97 -6.48 11.10
N ARG A 122 -10.92 -7.80 10.91
CA ARG A 122 -10.78 -8.78 11.97
C ARG A 122 -9.55 -9.65 11.75
N ILE A 123 -8.66 -9.65 12.73
CA ILE A 123 -7.51 -10.56 12.77
C ILE A 123 -7.94 -11.85 13.47
N GLU A 124 -7.77 -12.96 12.77
CA GLU A 124 -8.04 -14.32 13.25
C GLU A 124 -6.74 -15.14 13.22
N ALA A 125 -6.70 -16.26 13.93
CA ALA A 125 -5.53 -17.12 13.91
C ALA A 125 -5.15 -17.64 12.51
N GLY A 126 -6.15 -17.83 11.64
CA GLY A 126 -5.97 -18.33 10.26
C GLY A 126 -5.71 -17.24 9.21
N GLY A 127 -5.99 -15.99 9.48
CA GLY A 127 -5.90 -14.93 8.49
C GLY A 127 -6.53 -13.60 8.92
N CYS A 128 -6.70 -12.74 7.94
CA CYS A 128 -7.33 -11.45 8.09
C CYS A 128 -8.65 -11.44 7.29
N ARG A 129 -9.72 -10.98 7.91
CA ARG A 129 -11.05 -10.82 7.34
C ARG A 129 -11.40 -9.35 7.26
N GLU A 130 -11.89 -8.93 6.12
CA GLU A 130 -12.48 -7.60 5.95
C GLU A 130 -13.95 -7.75 5.59
N THR A 131 -14.80 -6.96 6.23
CA THR A 131 -16.22 -6.83 5.94
C THR A 131 -16.53 -5.38 5.65
N THR A 132 -17.21 -5.13 4.53
CA THR A 132 -17.75 -3.82 4.15
C THR A 132 -19.28 -3.91 4.04
N GLU A 133 -19.94 -2.83 3.68
CA GLU A 133 -21.40 -2.84 3.48
C GLU A 133 -21.86 -3.80 2.38
N VAL A 134 -21.00 -4.12 1.41
CA VAL A 134 -21.36 -4.86 0.20
C VAL A 134 -20.51 -6.10 -0.06
N ASN A 135 -19.44 -6.28 0.69
CA ASN A 135 -18.50 -7.37 0.44
C ASN A 135 -17.88 -7.90 1.75
N GLU A 136 -17.52 -9.16 1.72
CA GLU A 136 -16.72 -9.82 2.76
C GLU A 136 -15.58 -10.57 2.07
N SER A 137 -14.38 -10.42 2.57
CA SER A 137 -13.20 -11.09 2.08
C SER A 137 -12.38 -11.67 3.22
N PHE A 138 -11.80 -12.86 2.99
CA PHE A 138 -10.89 -13.53 3.92
C PHE A 138 -9.61 -13.88 3.21
N HIS A 139 -8.49 -13.48 3.80
CA HIS A 139 -7.16 -13.82 3.32
C HIS A 139 -6.38 -14.56 4.39
N ALA A 140 -6.06 -15.83 4.12
CA ALA A 140 -5.17 -16.61 4.98
C ALA A 140 -3.81 -15.92 5.07
N TRP A 141 -3.13 -16.02 6.22
CA TRP A 141 -1.83 -15.36 6.44
C TRP A 141 -0.80 -15.70 5.36
N ARG A 142 -0.78 -16.93 4.86
CA ARG A 142 0.13 -17.36 3.76
C ARG A 142 -0.15 -16.66 2.43
N GLY A 143 -1.33 -16.07 2.26
CA GLY A 143 -1.73 -15.30 1.07
C GLY A 143 -1.49 -13.81 1.21
N ILE A 144 -1.00 -13.36 2.38
CA ILE A 144 -0.61 -11.98 2.63
C ILE A 144 0.86 -11.83 2.26
N ASP A 145 1.17 -10.83 1.45
CA ASP A 145 2.51 -10.54 0.97
C ASP A 145 3.37 -9.86 2.04
N THR A 146 2.90 -8.73 2.56
CA THR A 146 3.59 -7.99 3.63
C THR A 146 2.62 -7.22 4.51
N ILE A 147 3.07 -6.91 5.74
CA ILE A 147 2.37 -6.03 6.68
C ILE A 147 3.29 -4.87 7.01
N GLU A 148 2.89 -3.69 6.57
CA GLU A 148 3.66 -2.45 6.71
C GLU A 148 2.88 -1.41 7.50
N ALA A 149 3.55 -0.34 7.92
CA ALA A 149 2.89 0.79 8.57
C ALA A 149 3.69 2.07 8.33
N ASP A 150 2.97 3.18 8.31
CA ASP A 150 3.55 4.51 8.43
C ASP A 150 3.00 5.24 9.67
N SER A 151 3.20 6.54 9.74
CA SER A 151 2.68 7.37 10.86
C SER A 151 1.15 7.47 10.90
N ARG A 152 0.44 7.14 9.82
CA ARG A 152 -1.00 7.37 9.67
C ARG A 152 -1.81 6.09 9.48
N TYR A 153 -1.21 5.01 8.94
CA TYR A 153 -1.93 3.80 8.56
C TYR A 153 -1.12 2.53 8.86
N VAL A 154 -1.85 1.45 9.05
CA VAL A 154 -1.35 0.07 8.97
C VAL A 154 -1.83 -0.51 7.63
N TYR A 155 -0.95 -1.14 6.89
CA TYR A 155 -1.20 -1.73 5.57
C TYR A 155 -1.04 -3.24 5.62
N VAL A 156 -2.01 -3.97 5.09
CA VAL A 156 -1.94 -5.41 4.90
C VAL A 156 -2.01 -5.68 3.40
N PHE A 157 -0.88 -5.98 2.78
CA PHE A 157 -0.80 -6.23 1.34
C PHE A 157 -1.04 -7.69 1.01
N ILE A 158 -1.94 -7.95 0.07
CA ILE A 158 -2.32 -9.28 -0.38
C ILE A 158 -1.51 -9.67 -1.61
N HIS A 159 -1.44 -8.77 -2.60
CA HIS A 159 -0.68 -8.99 -3.83
C HIS A 159 -0.33 -7.65 -4.47
N GLY A 160 0.96 -7.45 -4.78
CA GLY A 160 1.44 -6.25 -5.47
C GLY A 160 1.08 -4.96 -4.73
N GLY A 161 0.14 -4.19 -5.27
CA GLY A 161 -0.37 -2.95 -4.69
C GLY A 161 -1.79 -3.06 -4.12
N SER A 162 -2.36 -4.27 -4.02
CA SER A 162 -3.68 -4.50 -3.45
C SER A 162 -3.61 -4.89 -1.98
N GLY A 163 -4.56 -4.45 -1.18
CA GLY A 163 -4.60 -4.78 0.23
C GLY A 163 -5.52 -3.87 1.03
N TYR A 164 -5.51 -4.05 2.33
CA TYR A 164 -6.26 -3.25 3.30
C TYR A 164 -5.37 -2.13 3.84
N PHE A 165 -5.99 -0.99 4.14
CA PHE A 165 -5.33 0.09 4.86
C PHE A 165 -6.20 0.51 6.03
N ILE A 166 -5.67 0.42 7.23
CA ILE A 166 -6.36 0.67 8.48
C ILE A 166 -5.82 1.98 9.05
N PRO A 167 -6.63 3.04 9.12
CA PRO A 167 -6.17 4.30 9.70
C PRO A 167 -5.81 4.14 11.17
N ARG A 168 -4.68 4.69 11.61
CA ARG A 168 -4.28 4.65 13.02
C ARG A 168 -5.28 5.37 13.94
N ARG A 169 -6.04 6.32 13.41
CA ARG A 169 -7.15 6.98 14.12
C ARG A 169 -8.32 6.04 14.49
N ALA A 170 -8.39 4.85 13.90
CA ALA A 170 -9.38 3.82 14.25
C ALA A 170 -9.08 3.12 15.56
N PHE A 171 -7.87 3.26 16.07
CA PHE A 171 -7.44 2.68 17.33
C PHE A 171 -7.62 3.69 18.46
N PRO A 172 -7.87 3.21 19.71
CA PRO A 172 -8.00 4.09 20.88
C PRO A 172 -6.76 4.97 21.11
N ASP A 173 -5.57 4.40 20.86
CA ASP A 173 -4.28 5.05 21.02
C ASP A 173 -3.20 4.42 20.13
N THR A 174 -2.01 5.00 20.15
CA THR A 174 -0.86 4.50 19.39
C THR A 174 -0.41 3.12 19.86
N ALA A 175 -0.48 2.84 21.16
CA ALA A 175 -0.07 1.55 21.72
C ALA A 175 -0.98 0.41 21.23
N ALA A 176 -2.29 0.65 21.13
CA ALA A 176 -3.25 -0.30 20.57
C ALA A 176 -2.96 -0.59 19.08
N SER A 177 -2.63 0.44 18.28
CA SER A 177 -2.27 0.25 16.88
C SER A 177 -0.95 -0.50 16.68
N ASP A 178 0.04 -0.25 17.54
CA ASP A 178 1.33 -0.94 17.51
C ASP A 178 1.22 -2.37 18.00
N HIS A 179 0.36 -2.63 18.98
CA HIS A 179 0.01 -3.98 19.42
C HIS A 179 -0.66 -4.78 18.28
N PHE A 180 -1.66 -4.20 17.62
CA PHE A 180 -2.31 -4.80 16.44
C PHE A 180 -1.28 -5.15 15.36
N LEU A 181 -0.39 -4.22 15.01
CA LEU A 181 0.67 -4.42 14.03
C LEU A 181 1.62 -5.57 14.42
N THR A 182 2.00 -5.63 15.70
CA THR A 182 2.88 -6.67 16.22
C THR A 182 2.23 -8.04 16.14
N VAL A 183 0.97 -8.15 16.55
CA VAL A 183 0.20 -9.40 16.49
C VAL A 183 0.03 -9.87 15.06
N ALA A 184 -0.38 -8.97 14.14
CA ALA A 184 -0.55 -9.29 12.72
C ALA A 184 0.74 -9.81 12.11
N ARG A 185 1.88 -9.15 12.35
CA ARG A 185 3.20 -9.58 11.88
C ARG A 185 3.63 -10.92 12.44
N THR A 186 3.34 -11.17 13.73
CA THR A 186 3.65 -12.45 14.38
C THR A 186 2.87 -13.60 13.75
N LEU A 187 1.56 -13.43 13.52
CA LEU A 187 0.71 -14.42 12.89
C LEU A 187 1.14 -14.69 11.43
N HIS A 188 1.43 -13.63 10.69
CA HIS A 188 1.93 -13.72 9.31
C HIS A 188 3.27 -14.47 9.24
N ALA A 189 4.23 -14.13 10.09
CA ALA A 189 5.53 -14.81 10.15
C ALA A 189 5.41 -16.28 10.57
N ALA A 190 4.47 -16.61 11.45
CA ALA A 190 4.20 -18.00 11.85
C ALA A 190 3.67 -18.85 10.68
N ALA A 191 2.77 -18.28 9.88
CA ALA A 191 2.18 -18.98 8.72
C ALA A 191 3.14 -19.11 7.53
N SER A 192 4.12 -18.23 7.41
CA SER A 192 5.15 -18.26 6.35
C SER A 192 6.29 -19.24 6.65
N ALA A 193 6.37 -19.75 7.88
CA ALA A 193 7.41 -20.69 8.31
C ALA A 193 6.99 -22.18 8.18
N THR A 194 5.73 -22.42 7.82
CA THR A 194 5.12 -23.75 7.62
C THR A 194 5.02 -24.07 6.15
#